data_cbef23df8a6e1d6f5c4978fa56f3d646
#
_entry.id   cbef23df8a6e1d6f5c4978fa56f3d646
#
_cell.length_a   1.000
_cell.length_b   1.000
_cell.length_c   1.000
_cell.angle_alpha   90.00
_cell.angle_beta   90.00
_cell.angle_gamma   90.00
#
_symmetry.space_group_name_H-M   'P 1'
#
loop_
_entity.id
_entity.type
_entity.pdbx_description
1 polymer ?
#
loop_
_entity_poly.entity_id
_entity_poly.type
_entity_poly.pdbx_seq_one_letter_code
_entity_poly.pdbx_strand_id
1 'polypeptide(L)'
;MSAQAEFDAFLRFEARPLTPALGAELIGADLTRPDAQLFEEVHSALLQYKVVFFRDQSLDREQHIAFARGFGELEIHPATPADQPDPEVLRIAHGPKSRGSENNWHSDVTWRERPSLGSILRAIELPDNGGDTLFANMVVAYDRLSDAMKEKIDGLVAVHDIARVFAKRLGKAPED
;
A
#
# COMPACT_ATOMS: atom_id res chain seq x y z
N MET A 1 -21.85 -24.78 -1.14
CA MET A 1 -22.18 -24.21 0.20
C MET A 1 -21.03 -23.25 0.51
N SER A 2 -21.32 -21.96 0.46
CA SER A 2 -20.35 -20.90 0.72
C SER A 2 -20.02 -20.95 2.21
N ALA A 3 -18.78 -21.27 2.56
CA ALA A 3 -18.27 -21.02 3.90
C ALA A 3 -18.23 -19.49 4.07
N GLN A 4 -19.20 -18.98 4.79
CA GLN A 4 -19.17 -17.63 5.33
C GLN A 4 -18.05 -17.66 6.36
N ALA A 5 -16.89 -17.12 6.00
CA ALA A 5 -15.84 -16.92 6.98
C ALA A 5 -16.47 -16.07 8.10
N GLU A 6 -16.49 -16.61 9.32
CA GLU A 6 -16.79 -15.82 10.51
C GLU A 6 -15.71 -14.73 10.54
N PHE A 7 -16.12 -13.51 10.24
CA PHE A 7 -15.24 -12.36 10.34
C PHE A 7 -15.06 -12.07 11.83
N ASP A 8 -13.83 -12.12 12.29
CA ASP A 8 -13.49 -11.70 13.65
C ASP A 8 -14.03 -10.30 13.89
N ALA A 9 -14.83 -10.15 14.95
CA ALA A 9 -15.36 -8.86 15.33
C ALA A 9 -14.21 -8.02 15.91
N PHE A 10 -13.85 -6.94 15.22
CA PHE A 10 -12.89 -5.97 15.73
C PHE A 10 -13.55 -5.14 16.85
N LEU A 11 -12.78 -4.85 17.90
CA LEU A 11 -13.28 -4.10 19.08
C LEU A 11 -13.04 -2.59 18.95
N ARG A 12 -12.04 -2.20 18.16
CA ARG A 12 -11.61 -0.81 18.02
C ARG A 12 -12.27 -0.07 16.87
N PHE A 13 -12.91 -0.80 15.94
CA PHE A 13 -13.58 -0.25 14.78
C PHE A 13 -14.58 -1.24 14.19
N GLU A 14 -15.48 -0.74 13.37
CA GLU A 14 -16.31 -1.53 12.48
C GLU A 14 -15.60 -1.67 11.14
N ALA A 15 -15.39 -2.89 10.66
CA ALA A 15 -14.85 -3.13 9.33
C ALA A 15 -16.00 -3.30 8.33
N ARG A 16 -16.10 -2.38 7.36
CA ARG A 16 -17.09 -2.41 6.29
C ARG A 16 -16.42 -2.73 4.96
N PRO A 17 -16.60 -3.97 4.43
CA PRO A 17 -16.05 -4.34 3.14
C PRO A 17 -16.56 -3.44 2.01
N LEU A 18 -15.65 -3.01 1.12
CA LEU A 18 -15.98 -2.18 -0.03
C LEU A 18 -16.29 -3.00 -1.28
N THR A 19 -15.62 -4.14 -1.43
CA THR A 19 -15.86 -5.09 -2.52
C THR A 19 -15.78 -6.52 -2.00
N PRO A 20 -16.32 -7.52 -2.72
CA PRO A 20 -16.17 -8.93 -2.34
C PRO A 20 -14.73 -9.45 -2.39
N ALA A 21 -13.83 -8.78 -3.11
CA ALA A 21 -12.48 -9.28 -3.39
C ALA A 21 -11.40 -8.61 -2.55
N LEU A 22 -11.58 -7.35 -2.18
CA LEU A 22 -10.61 -6.58 -1.38
C LEU A 22 -11.20 -5.25 -0.96
N GLY A 23 -10.55 -4.65 0.04
CA GLY A 23 -10.85 -3.32 0.55
C GLY A 23 -11.89 -3.31 1.65
N ALA A 24 -11.57 -2.67 2.76
CA ALA A 24 -12.52 -2.35 3.81
C ALA A 24 -12.28 -0.93 4.35
N GLU A 25 -13.37 -0.28 4.73
CA GLU A 25 -13.34 0.95 5.51
C GLU A 25 -13.40 0.60 6.99
N LEU A 26 -12.45 1.11 7.79
CA LEU A 26 -12.38 0.87 9.23
C LEU A 26 -12.99 2.07 9.96
N ILE A 27 -14.27 1.96 10.28
CA ILE A 27 -15.07 3.05 10.82
C ILE A 27 -14.89 3.12 12.33
N GLY A 28 -14.60 4.31 12.84
CA GLY A 28 -14.46 4.58 14.27
C GLY A 28 -13.04 4.34 14.82
N ALA A 29 -12.09 3.89 13.98
CA ALA A 29 -10.67 3.81 14.37
C ALA A 29 -10.11 5.21 14.63
N ASP A 30 -9.50 5.43 15.79
CA ASP A 30 -8.77 6.67 16.12
C ASP A 30 -7.27 6.42 15.99
N LEU A 31 -6.68 6.94 14.92
CA LEU A 31 -5.25 6.81 14.65
C LEU A 31 -4.39 7.85 15.37
N THR A 32 -5.00 8.83 16.06
CA THR A 32 -4.27 9.87 16.81
C THR A 32 -3.70 9.33 18.13
N ARG A 33 -4.29 8.25 18.65
CA ARG A 33 -3.92 7.61 19.91
C ARG A 33 -3.95 6.08 19.80
N PRO A 34 -3.11 5.52 18.93
CA PRO A 34 -3.11 4.08 18.71
C PRO A 34 -2.53 3.36 19.94
N ASP A 35 -3.15 2.24 20.31
CA ASP A 35 -2.65 1.30 21.29
C ASP A 35 -2.28 -0.04 20.63
N ALA A 36 -1.71 -0.95 21.41
CA ALA A 36 -1.27 -2.26 20.90
C ALA A 36 -2.43 -3.03 20.26
N GLN A 37 -3.62 -2.99 20.85
CA GLN A 37 -4.79 -3.67 20.33
C GLN A 37 -5.23 -3.11 18.98
N LEU A 38 -5.23 -1.78 18.80
CA LEU A 38 -5.55 -1.17 17.52
C LEU A 38 -4.56 -1.61 16.43
N PHE A 39 -3.27 -1.69 16.72
CA PHE A 39 -2.27 -2.18 15.75
C PHE A 39 -2.51 -3.63 15.36
N GLU A 40 -2.79 -4.51 16.31
CA GLU A 40 -3.10 -5.92 16.05
C GLU A 40 -4.35 -6.07 15.19
N GLU A 41 -5.41 -5.33 15.52
CA GLU A 41 -6.66 -5.38 14.77
C GLU A 41 -6.53 -4.80 13.36
N VAL A 42 -5.82 -3.66 13.19
CA VAL A 42 -5.56 -3.08 11.87
C VAL A 42 -4.69 -4.01 11.03
N HIS A 43 -3.67 -4.65 11.62
CA HIS A 43 -2.86 -5.64 10.92
C HIS A 43 -3.71 -6.83 10.46
N SER A 44 -4.56 -7.36 11.32
CA SER A 44 -5.49 -8.46 10.99
C SER A 44 -6.45 -8.05 9.87
N ALA A 45 -7.01 -6.84 9.94
CA ALA A 45 -7.88 -6.31 8.90
C ALA A 45 -7.13 -6.13 7.57
N LEU A 46 -5.88 -5.66 7.59
CA LEU A 46 -5.04 -5.56 6.40
C LEU A 46 -4.79 -6.93 5.76
N LEU A 47 -4.48 -7.95 6.56
CA LEU A 47 -4.29 -9.31 6.06
C LEU A 47 -5.59 -9.90 5.47
N GLN A 48 -6.73 -9.54 6.03
CA GLN A 48 -8.04 -10.00 5.57
C GLN A 48 -8.48 -9.28 4.29
N TYR A 49 -8.47 -7.96 4.31
CA TYR A 49 -9.03 -7.12 3.25
C TYR A 49 -8.02 -6.62 2.22
N LYS A 50 -6.71 -6.81 2.43
CA LYS A 50 -5.58 -6.45 1.55
C LYS A 50 -5.32 -4.95 1.41
N VAL A 51 -6.34 -4.11 1.56
CA VAL A 51 -6.24 -2.66 1.67
C VAL A 51 -7.33 -2.17 2.62
N VAL A 52 -6.97 -1.24 3.50
CA VAL A 52 -7.89 -0.66 4.48
C VAL A 52 -7.89 0.85 4.39
N PHE A 53 -9.03 1.46 4.66
CA PHE A 53 -9.24 2.89 4.55
C PHE A 53 -9.75 3.45 5.87
N PHE A 54 -9.23 4.61 6.23
CA PHE A 54 -9.64 5.37 7.41
C PHE A 54 -10.12 6.74 6.95
N ARG A 55 -11.38 7.07 7.25
CA ARG A 55 -11.93 8.38 6.97
C ARG A 55 -11.73 9.32 8.15
N ASP A 56 -11.77 10.62 7.87
CA ASP A 56 -11.84 11.69 8.85
C ASP A 56 -10.70 11.68 9.89
N GLN A 57 -9.50 11.28 9.46
CA GLN A 57 -8.31 11.24 10.31
C GLN A 57 -7.55 12.57 10.25
N SER A 58 -7.48 13.26 11.37
CA SER A 58 -6.75 14.54 11.50
C SER A 58 -5.35 14.33 12.09
N LEU A 59 -4.55 13.47 11.45
CA LEU A 59 -3.16 13.23 11.86
C LEU A 59 -2.28 14.42 11.48
N ASP A 60 -1.40 14.85 12.38
CA ASP A 60 -0.23 15.61 12.00
C ASP A 60 0.87 14.69 11.44
N ARG A 61 2.03 15.25 11.09
CA ARG A 61 3.13 14.47 10.53
C ARG A 61 3.73 13.51 11.55
N GLU A 62 3.91 13.95 12.79
CA GLU A 62 4.50 13.14 13.84
C GLU A 62 3.59 11.96 14.20
N GLN A 63 2.28 12.19 14.27
CA GLN A 63 1.28 11.15 14.49
C GLN A 63 1.25 10.15 13.33
N HIS A 64 1.37 10.60 12.08
CA HIS A 64 1.45 9.72 10.92
C HIS A 64 2.68 8.81 10.99
N ILE A 65 3.85 9.36 11.30
CA ILE A 65 5.10 8.60 11.50
C ILE A 65 4.96 7.63 12.68
N ALA A 66 4.43 8.09 13.82
CA ALA A 66 4.25 7.26 15.00
C ALA A 66 3.31 6.07 14.72
N PHE A 67 2.20 6.31 14.01
CA PHE A 67 1.30 5.25 13.60
C PHE A 67 1.99 4.25 12.67
N ALA A 68 2.75 4.73 11.69
CA ALA A 68 3.47 3.84 10.77
C ALA A 68 4.52 2.98 11.49
N ARG A 69 5.23 3.53 12.48
CA ARG A 69 6.22 2.80 13.30
C ARG A 69 5.61 1.65 14.12
N GLY A 70 4.32 1.69 14.40
CA GLY A 70 3.62 0.58 15.05
C GLY A 70 3.61 -0.72 14.24
N PHE A 71 3.87 -0.65 12.94
CA PHE A 71 3.95 -1.81 12.06
C PHE A 71 5.39 -2.27 11.76
N GLY A 72 6.39 -1.53 12.23
CA GLY A 72 7.80 -1.88 12.04
C GLY A 72 8.70 -0.70 11.72
N GLU A 73 9.92 -1.01 11.28
CA GLU A 73 10.88 -0.02 10.83
C GLU A 73 10.40 0.65 9.54
N LEU A 74 10.57 1.99 9.50
CA LEU A 74 10.16 2.76 8.33
C LEU A 74 11.25 2.75 7.26
N GLU A 75 10.84 2.60 6.03
CA GLU A 75 11.73 2.67 4.89
C GLU A 75 11.99 4.13 4.47
N ILE A 76 13.25 4.43 4.19
CA ILE A 76 13.62 5.66 3.49
C ILE A 76 13.74 5.32 2.01
N HIS A 77 12.82 5.88 1.21
CA HIS A 77 12.83 5.63 -0.23
C HIS A 77 14.08 6.26 -0.89
N PRO A 78 14.78 5.56 -1.81
CA PRO A 78 15.99 6.09 -2.45
C PRO A 78 15.82 7.41 -3.21
N ALA A 79 14.60 7.77 -3.58
CA ALA A 79 14.30 9.07 -4.20
C ALA A 79 14.07 10.20 -3.20
N THR A 80 14.11 9.91 -1.89
CA THR A 80 13.95 10.94 -0.86
C THR A 80 15.22 11.81 -0.82
N PRO A 81 15.10 13.15 -0.87
CA PRO A 81 16.24 14.04 -0.72
C PRO A 81 16.95 13.84 0.63
N ALA A 82 18.29 13.83 0.62
CA ALA A 82 19.09 13.56 1.83
C ALA A 82 18.94 14.61 2.93
N ASP A 83 18.52 15.81 2.58
CA ASP A 83 18.33 16.97 3.47
C ASP A 83 16.86 17.16 3.87
N GLN A 84 15.98 16.24 3.47
CA GLN A 84 14.55 16.33 3.83
C GLN A 84 14.35 16.05 5.32
N PRO A 85 13.61 16.90 6.05
CA PRO A 85 13.10 16.54 7.36
C PRO A 85 12.17 15.33 7.25
N ASP A 86 12.28 14.40 8.19
CA ASP A 86 11.50 13.16 8.20
C ASP A 86 11.61 12.38 6.88
N PRO A 87 12.78 11.82 6.58
CA PRO A 87 13.06 11.19 5.28
C PRO A 87 12.20 9.93 5.02
N GLU A 88 11.56 9.38 6.05
CA GLU A 88 10.60 8.28 5.95
C GLU A 88 9.25 8.71 5.33
N VAL A 89 8.98 10.02 5.22
CA VAL A 89 7.74 10.53 4.63
C VAL A 89 8.00 11.05 3.22
N LEU A 90 7.64 10.26 2.23
CA LEU A 90 7.70 10.69 0.84
C LEU A 90 6.48 11.56 0.50
N ARG A 91 6.72 12.82 0.15
CA ARG A 91 5.66 13.70 -0.35
C ARG A 91 5.42 13.47 -1.84
N ILE A 92 4.23 13.04 -2.19
CA ILE A 92 3.78 12.89 -3.57
C ILE A 92 2.79 14.01 -3.87
N ALA A 93 3.11 14.87 -4.81
CA ALA A 93 2.26 15.99 -5.22
C ALA A 93 2.22 16.10 -6.73
N HIS A 94 1.01 16.15 -7.28
CA HIS A 94 0.76 16.35 -8.71
C HIS A 94 -0.11 17.58 -8.92
N GLY A 95 0.00 18.17 -10.09
CA GLY A 95 -0.76 19.37 -10.43
C GLY A 95 -0.61 19.74 -11.91
N PRO A 96 -1.08 20.92 -12.32
CA PRO A 96 -1.06 21.33 -13.73
C PRO A 96 0.35 21.32 -14.36
N LYS A 97 1.39 21.55 -13.54
CA LYS A 97 2.80 21.58 -13.97
C LYS A 97 3.55 20.27 -13.71
N SER A 98 2.97 19.34 -12.98
CA SER A 98 3.60 18.07 -12.58
C SER A 98 2.56 16.97 -12.67
N ARG A 99 2.42 16.38 -13.85
CA ARG A 99 1.54 15.22 -14.04
C ARG A 99 2.22 13.98 -13.49
N GLY A 100 1.44 13.14 -12.77
CA GLY A 100 1.88 11.81 -12.39
C GLY A 100 2.22 10.96 -13.62
N SER A 101 3.25 10.18 -13.51
CA SER A 101 3.70 9.29 -14.58
C SER A 101 3.46 7.80 -14.27
N GLU A 102 3.16 7.50 -13.04
CA GLU A 102 2.93 6.13 -12.59
C GLU A 102 1.47 5.74 -12.84
N ASN A 103 1.25 5.06 -13.94
CA ASN A 103 -0.05 4.51 -14.32
C ASN A 103 0.13 3.04 -14.73
N ASN A 104 0.88 2.29 -13.93
CA ASN A 104 1.15 0.88 -14.15
C ASN A 104 0.84 0.09 -12.88
N TRP A 105 0.36 -1.14 -13.05
CA TRP A 105 0.23 -2.07 -11.94
C TRP A 105 1.59 -2.40 -11.35
N HIS A 106 1.77 -2.22 -10.06
CA HIS A 106 3.00 -2.52 -9.33
C HIS A 106 2.70 -2.85 -7.88
N SER A 107 3.67 -3.41 -7.21
CA SER A 107 3.79 -3.40 -5.76
C SER A 107 5.05 -2.64 -5.40
N ASP A 108 5.00 -1.88 -4.31
CA ASP A 108 6.11 -1.04 -3.90
C ASP A 108 7.32 -1.86 -3.48
N VAL A 109 8.50 -1.33 -3.77
CA VAL A 109 9.83 -1.80 -3.34
C VAL A 109 10.12 -3.30 -3.49
N THR A 110 9.44 -3.97 -4.40
CA THR A 110 9.59 -5.43 -4.65
C THR A 110 10.97 -5.84 -5.17
N TRP A 111 11.81 -4.90 -5.54
CA TRP A 111 13.22 -5.10 -5.91
C TRP A 111 14.15 -5.29 -4.69
N ARG A 112 13.65 -5.07 -3.48
CA ARG A 112 14.38 -5.37 -2.26
C ARG A 112 14.24 -6.85 -1.89
N GLU A 113 15.29 -7.42 -1.28
CA GLU A 113 15.25 -8.77 -0.72
C GLU A 113 14.15 -8.93 0.33
N ARG A 114 13.91 -7.86 1.11
CA ARG A 114 12.84 -7.77 2.10
C ARG A 114 12.01 -6.52 1.80
N PRO A 115 10.98 -6.65 0.98
CA PRO A 115 10.05 -5.55 0.73
C PRO A 115 9.34 -5.10 2.00
N SER A 116 8.93 -3.84 2.03
CA SER A 116 8.09 -3.32 3.12
C SER A 116 6.76 -4.08 3.20
N LEU A 117 6.22 -4.21 4.42
CA LEU A 117 4.91 -4.83 4.66
C LEU A 117 3.79 -4.15 3.84
N GLY A 118 3.86 -2.84 3.73
CA GLY A 118 2.89 -2.02 3.02
C GLY A 118 3.24 -0.55 3.07
N SER A 119 2.34 0.28 2.57
CA SER A 119 2.48 1.73 2.54
C SER A 119 1.28 2.38 3.23
N ILE A 120 1.50 3.45 3.98
CA ILE A 120 0.45 4.25 4.62
C ILE A 120 0.39 5.60 3.91
N LEU A 121 -0.63 5.77 3.10
CA LEU A 121 -0.88 7.00 2.35
C LEU A 121 -1.85 7.91 3.11
N ARG A 122 -1.46 9.17 3.28
CA ARG A 122 -2.31 10.21 3.81
C ARG A 122 -2.64 11.22 2.72
N ALA A 123 -3.91 11.33 2.39
CA ALA A 123 -4.40 12.36 1.48
C ALA A 123 -4.41 13.73 2.19
N ILE A 124 -3.76 14.72 1.60
CA ILE A 124 -3.72 16.10 2.10
C ILE A 124 -4.63 16.98 1.23
N GLU A 125 -4.55 16.80 -0.07
CA GLU A 125 -5.33 17.52 -1.06
C GLU A 125 -5.77 16.54 -2.15
N LEU A 126 -7.04 16.55 -2.47
CA LEU A 126 -7.63 15.69 -3.49
C LEU A 126 -8.29 16.57 -4.56
N PRO A 127 -8.24 16.18 -5.83
CA PRO A 127 -9.02 16.86 -6.86
C PRO A 127 -10.51 16.59 -6.68
N ASP A 128 -11.35 17.48 -7.19
CA ASP A 128 -12.81 17.32 -7.17
C ASP A 128 -13.28 16.07 -7.95
N ASN A 129 -12.48 15.64 -8.93
CA ASN A 129 -12.75 14.45 -9.72
C ASN A 129 -11.46 13.83 -10.28
N GLY A 130 -11.44 12.53 -10.50
CA GLY A 130 -10.31 11.79 -11.05
C GLY A 130 -9.18 11.59 -10.04
N GLY A 131 -8.09 11.02 -10.51
CA GLY A 131 -6.93 10.68 -9.67
C GLY A 131 -7.13 9.44 -8.79
N ASP A 132 -8.04 8.57 -9.19
CA ASP A 132 -8.36 7.34 -8.44
C ASP A 132 -7.16 6.41 -8.34
N THR A 133 -6.99 5.81 -7.17
CA THR A 133 -6.03 4.72 -6.97
C THR A 133 -6.76 3.38 -7.09
N LEU A 134 -6.26 2.52 -7.98
CA LEU A 134 -6.81 1.19 -8.21
C LEU A 134 -5.98 0.15 -7.50
N PHE A 135 -6.65 -0.84 -6.91
CA PHE A 135 -6.02 -1.97 -6.23
C PHE A 135 -6.47 -3.29 -6.85
N ALA A 136 -5.56 -4.28 -6.88
CA ALA A 136 -5.86 -5.63 -7.34
C ALA A 136 -5.48 -6.66 -6.27
N ASN A 137 -6.38 -7.60 -5.98
CA ASN A 137 -6.09 -8.73 -5.12
C ASN A 137 -5.35 -9.81 -5.92
N MET A 138 -4.02 -9.89 -5.72
CA MET A 138 -3.17 -10.82 -6.46
C MET A 138 -3.38 -12.29 -6.06
N VAL A 139 -3.86 -12.56 -4.84
CA VAL A 139 -4.25 -13.92 -4.43
C VAL A 139 -5.43 -14.39 -5.27
N VAL A 140 -6.49 -13.59 -5.35
CA VAL A 140 -7.66 -13.91 -6.18
C VAL A 140 -7.29 -13.96 -7.67
N ALA A 141 -6.38 -13.09 -8.13
CA ALA A 141 -5.90 -13.11 -9.51
C ALA A 141 -5.21 -14.43 -9.85
N TYR A 142 -4.34 -14.93 -8.96
CA TYR A 142 -3.70 -16.24 -9.11
C TYR A 142 -4.71 -17.39 -9.05
N ASP A 143 -5.63 -17.37 -8.08
CA ASP A 143 -6.61 -18.43 -7.90
C ASP A 143 -7.51 -18.62 -9.12
N ARG A 144 -7.78 -17.52 -9.84
CA ARG A 144 -8.59 -17.52 -11.08
C ARG A 144 -7.84 -17.90 -12.35
N LEU A 145 -6.53 -18.13 -12.29
CA LEU A 145 -5.81 -18.67 -13.43
C LEU A 145 -6.30 -20.09 -13.71
N SER A 146 -6.30 -20.46 -14.99
CA SER A 146 -6.53 -21.85 -15.39
C SER A 146 -5.40 -22.75 -14.88
N ASP A 147 -5.69 -24.04 -14.68
CA ASP A 147 -4.70 -25.02 -14.23
C ASP A 147 -3.50 -25.05 -15.18
N ALA A 148 -3.74 -25.01 -16.49
CA ALA A 148 -2.67 -24.94 -17.49
C ALA A 148 -1.79 -23.68 -17.36
N MET A 149 -2.35 -22.53 -16.90
CA MET A 149 -1.54 -21.34 -16.67
C MET A 149 -0.75 -21.47 -15.37
N LYS A 150 -1.35 -22.02 -14.31
CA LYS A 150 -0.65 -22.30 -13.06
C LYS A 150 0.53 -23.24 -13.27
N GLU A 151 0.32 -24.34 -13.98
CA GLU A 151 1.40 -25.27 -14.38
C GLU A 151 2.51 -24.59 -15.19
N LYS A 152 2.14 -23.68 -16.10
CA LYS A 152 3.10 -22.95 -16.93
C LYS A 152 4.00 -22.02 -16.12
N ILE A 153 3.48 -21.39 -15.08
CA ILE A 153 4.22 -20.41 -14.26
C ILE A 153 4.85 -21.05 -13.02
N ASP A 154 4.53 -22.30 -12.72
CA ASP A 154 5.11 -23.02 -11.58
C ASP A 154 6.62 -23.14 -11.74
N GLY A 155 7.35 -22.85 -10.66
CA GLY A 155 8.80 -22.85 -10.64
C GLY A 155 9.49 -21.71 -11.41
N LEU A 156 8.74 -20.78 -12.02
CA LEU A 156 9.33 -19.58 -12.61
C LEU A 156 9.72 -18.56 -11.55
N VAL A 157 10.80 -17.85 -11.81
CA VAL A 157 11.29 -16.77 -10.96
C VAL A 157 11.17 -15.45 -11.70
N ALA A 158 10.51 -14.46 -11.11
CA ALA A 158 10.47 -13.11 -11.63
C ALA A 158 11.65 -12.30 -11.08
N VAL A 159 12.38 -11.62 -11.96
CA VAL A 159 13.43 -10.68 -11.55
C VAL A 159 12.82 -9.29 -11.44
N HIS A 160 12.87 -8.71 -10.24
CA HIS A 160 12.43 -7.35 -9.97
C HIS A 160 13.65 -6.43 -9.94
N ASP A 161 13.71 -5.49 -10.87
CA ASP A 161 14.83 -4.56 -11.02
C ASP A 161 14.34 -3.11 -11.15
N ILE A 162 14.89 -2.24 -10.32
CA ILE A 162 14.60 -0.81 -10.33
C ILE A 162 15.57 -0.02 -11.23
N ALA A 163 16.68 -0.61 -11.64
CA ALA A 163 17.75 0.09 -12.37
C ALA A 163 17.21 0.76 -13.64
N ARG A 164 16.34 0.10 -14.40
CA ARG A 164 15.73 0.65 -15.62
C ARG A 164 14.88 1.91 -15.33
N VAL A 165 14.15 1.93 -14.21
CA VAL A 165 13.32 3.07 -13.81
C VAL A 165 14.20 4.25 -13.43
N PHE A 166 15.26 4.02 -12.64
CA PHE A 166 16.20 5.04 -12.23
C PHE A 166 17.03 5.55 -13.41
N ALA A 167 17.51 4.70 -14.30
CA ALA A 167 18.21 5.10 -15.49
C ALA A 167 17.39 6.06 -16.36
N LYS A 168 16.12 5.78 -16.55
CA LYS A 168 15.18 6.66 -17.27
C LYS A 168 14.99 8.01 -16.56
N ARG A 169 14.84 8.02 -15.23
CA ARG A 169 14.69 9.26 -14.44
C ARG A 169 15.96 10.11 -14.45
N LEU A 170 17.14 9.50 -14.49
CA LEU A 170 18.44 10.15 -14.53
C LEU A 170 18.89 10.53 -15.95
N GLY A 171 18.08 10.24 -16.98
CA GLY A 171 18.44 10.49 -18.38
C GLY A 171 19.60 9.62 -18.87
N LYS A 172 19.89 8.52 -18.17
CA LYS A 172 20.89 7.53 -18.58
C LYS A 172 20.17 6.42 -19.35
N ALA A 173 20.71 6.06 -20.52
CA ALA A 173 20.23 4.85 -21.20
C ALA A 173 20.54 3.63 -20.31
N PRO A 174 19.66 2.62 -20.23
CA PRO A 174 20.04 1.35 -19.62
C PRO A 174 21.21 0.78 -20.42
N GLU A 175 22.28 0.40 -19.73
CA GLU A 175 23.31 -0.44 -20.35
C GLU A 175 22.66 -1.81 -20.60
N ASP A 176 22.74 -2.28 -21.82
CA ASP A 176 22.21 -3.59 -22.27
C ASP A 176 22.92 -4.77 -21.61
#